data_577c26f109cb04b0bc3256e25ffc300f
#
_entry.id   577c26f109cb04b0bc3256e25ffc300f
#
_cell.length_a   1.000
_cell.length_b   1.000
_cell.length_c   1.000
_cell.angle_alpha   90.00
_cell.angle_beta   90.00
_cell.angle_gamma   90.00
#
_symmetry.space_group_name_H-M   'P 1'
#
loop_
_entity.id
_entity.type
_entity.pdbx_description
1 polymer ?
#
loop_
_entity_poly.entity_id
_entity_poly.type
_entity_poly.pdbx_seq_one_letter_code
_entity_poly.pdbx_strand_id
1 'polypeptide(L)'
;IAETLGADILPVNTHPSWGITEGHPGYHFYPHKTKGEGFYLCALRKQGQDNRSLDKRLPKVKIPAAQPVEQAQVIRNWVQHPERWVLRQQDRFIVAYPSKYKDLIDILSKQFICISTGFGICELRGKYPMPQHTLSMTKDFRQEAFKSAELSLEQALSYLRNEAITLPNMPTEVIL
;
A
#
# COMPACT_ATOMS: atom_id res chain seq x y z
N ILE A 1 -11.90 23.84 10.80
CA ILE A 1 -12.33 22.43 10.85
C ILE A 1 -12.26 21.92 12.30
N ALA A 2 -11.12 22.08 13.01
CA ALA A 2 -11.01 21.59 14.39
C ALA A 2 -12.06 22.24 15.31
N GLU A 3 -12.14 23.55 15.33
CA GLU A 3 -13.12 24.30 16.13
C GLU A 3 -14.57 24.03 15.71
N THR A 4 -14.84 23.99 14.39
CA THR A 4 -16.20 23.84 13.85
C THR A 4 -16.74 22.42 14.06
N LEU A 5 -15.87 21.41 14.01
CA LEU A 5 -16.25 19.99 14.09
C LEU A 5 -15.92 19.34 15.45
N GLY A 6 -15.39 20.12 16.41
CA GLY A 6 -15.03 19.62 17.73
C GLY A 6 -13.94 18.54 17.66
N ALA A 7 -12.81 18.86 17.04
CA ALA A 7 -11.67 17.96 16.95
C ALA A 7 -10.46 18.49 17.71
N ASP A 8 -9.76 17.62 18.39
CA ASP A 8 -8.48 17.94 19.01
C ASP A 8 -7.35 17.87 17.99
N ILE A 9 -6.46 18.84 18.01
CA ILE A 9 -5.23 18.80 17.24
C ILE A 9 -4.22 17.94 18.01
N LEU A 10 -3.73 16.90 17.36
CA LEU A 10 -2.75 15.99 17.98
C LEU A 10 -1.34 16.48 17.65
N PRO A 11 -0.45 16.55 18.66
CA PRO A 11 0.95 16.80 18.40
C PRO A 11 1.58 15.59 17.69
N VAL A 12 2.44 15.88 16.74
CA VAL A 12 3.27 14.89 16.05
C VAL A 12 4.70 15.04 16.55
N ASN A 13 5.31 13.94 16.97
CA ASN A 13 6.71 13.98 17.38
C ASN A 13 7.60 14.25 16.17
N THR A 14 8.26 15.37 16.17
CA THR A 14 9.23 15.78 15.15
C THR A 14 10.63 15.82 15.74
N HIS A 15 11.64 15.63 14.90
CA HIS A 15 13.03 15.80 15.30
C HIS A 15 13.61 17.06 14.65
N PRO A 16 14.38 17.90 15.36
CA PRO A 16 14.90 19.14 14.82
C PRO A 16 15.70 19.00 13.53
N SER A 17 16.41 17.87 13.36
CA SER A 17 17.21 17.59 12.16
C SER A 17 16.37 17.34 10.90
N TRP A 18 15.04 17.19 11.01
CA TRP A 18 14.17 16.97 9.86
C TRP A 18 13.82 18.28 9.13
N GLY A 19 14.15 19.43 9.70
CA GLY A 19 13.88 20.74 9.08
C GLY A 19 12.39 21.10 9.00
N ILE A 20 11.54 20.41 9.76
CA ILE A 20 10.08 20.65 9.79
C ILE A 20 9.84 21.92 10.60
N THR A 21 8.99 22.82 10.07
CA THR A 21 8.56 24.02 10.78
C THR A 21 7.20 23.78 11.41
N GLU A 22 7.14 23.87 12.74
CA GLU A 22 5.87 23.81 13.46
C GLU A 22 5.06 25.08 13.20
N GLY A 23 3.81 24.90 12.83
CA GLY A 23 2.81 25.93 12.66
C GLY A 23 1.62 25.69 13.57
N HIS A 24 0.70 26.64 13.65
CA HIS A 24 -0.54 26.42 14.39
C HIS A 24 -1.74 26.59 13.44
N PRO A 25 -2.49 25.55 13.15
CA PRO A 25 -2.34 24.16 13.58
C PRO A 25 -1.48 23.34 12.60
N GLY A 26 -0.52 22.56 13.02
CA GLY A 26 0.15 21.54 12.23
C GLY A 26 1.61 21.85 11.85
N TYR A 27 2.11 21.23 10.80
CA TYR A 27 3.53 21.14 10.47
C TYR A 27 3.74 21.44 8.99
N HIS A 28 4.69 22.32 8.69
CA HIS A 28 5.05 22.70 7.33
C HIS A 28 6.40 22.10 6.92
N PHE A 29 6.43 21.50 5.76
CA PHE A 29 7.61 20.95 5.11
C PHE A 29 7.98 21.90 3.97
N TYR A 30 8.92 22.77 4.20
CA TYR A 30 9.36 23.72 3.18
C TYR A 30 10.50 23.13 2.33
N PRO A 31 10.46 23.23 0.99
CA PRO A 31 11.48 22.65 0.12
C PRO A 31 12.91 23.12 0.40
N HIS A 32 13.06 24.32 0.93
CA HIS A 32 14.38 24.87 1.28
C HIS A 32 14.92 24.39 2.65
N LYS A 33 14.09 23.67 3.43
CA LYS A 33 14.47 23.14 4.76
C LYS A 33 14.44 21.61 4.80
N THR A 34 13.59 20.98 4.00
CA THR A 34 13.42 19.52 3.94
C THR A 34 13.82 19.01 2.56
N LYS A 35 14.37 17.80 2.48
CA LYS A 35 14.64 17.16 1.19
C LYS A 35 13.33 16.62 0.65
N GLY A 36 12.72 17.29 -0.31
CA GLY A 36 11.47 16.90 -0.92
C GLY A 36 10.64 18.08 -1.41
N GLU A 37 9.42 17.81 -1.81
CA GLU A 37 8.42 18.81 -2.20
C GLU A 37 7.76 19.43 -0.98
N GLY A 38 7.10 20.58 -1.18
CA GLY A 38 6.34 21.23 -0.11
C GLY A 38 5.18 20.35 0.37
N PHE A 39 5.01 20.27 1.69
CA PHE A 39 3.95 19.46 2.30
C PHE A 39 3.43 20.13 3.58
N TYR A 40 2.17 19.84 3.92
CA TYR A 40 1.56 20.25 5.18
C TYR A 40 0.91 19.04 5.86
N LEU A 41 1.15 18.87 7.15
CA LEU A 41 0.59 17.79 7.96
C LEU A 41 -0.16 18.35 9.17
N CYS A 42 -1.39 17.91 9.37
CA CYS A 42 -2.13 18.15 10.60
C CYS A 42 -2.86 16.87 11.03
N ALA A 43 -2.63 16.44 12.25
CA ALA A 43 -3.29 15.27 12.83
C ALA A 43 -4.44 15.75 13.72
N LEU A 44 -5.63 15.22 13.48
CA LEU A 44 -6.85 15.58 14.20
C LEU A 44 -7.48 14.34 14.83
N ARG A 45 -7.98 14.49 16.05
CA ARG A 45 -8.81 13.48 16.71
C ARG A 45 -10.20 14.05 16.92
N LYS A 46 -11.22 13.41 16.36
CA LYS A 46 -12.60 13.77 16.61
C LYS A 46 -12.95 13.56 18.10
N GLN A 47 -13.52 14.60 18.73
CA GLN A 47 -14.06 14.50 20.07
C GLN A 47 -15.42 13.79 20.06
N GLY A 48 -15.71 13.06 21.12
CA GLY A 48 -16.97 12.39 21.34
C GLY A 48 -16.83 10.87 21.45
N GLN A 49 -17.61 10.30 22.32
CA GLN A 49 -17.82 8.85 22.36
C GLN A 49 -18.79 8.51 21.23
N ASP A 50 -18.27 8.03 20.12
CA ASP A 50 -19.11 7.38 19.11
C ASP A 50 -19.51 5.99 19.66
N ASN A 51 -20.44 5.99 20.64
CA ASN A 51 -21.12 4.77 21.09
C ASN A 51 -22.06 4.18 20.03
N ARG A 52 -21.97 4.67 18.80
CA ARG A 52 -22.66 4.06 17.67
C ARG A 52 -21.86 2.82 17.30
N SER A 53 -22.31 1.67 17.77
CA SER A 53 -21.86 0.42 17.17
C SER A 53 -22.05 0.57 15.66
N LEU A 54 -20.95 0.53 14.92
CA LEU A 54 -20.94 0.59 13.44
C LEU A 54 -21.87 -0.46 12.82
N ASP A 55 -22.26 -1.46 13.60
CA ASP A 55 -23.04 -2.62 13.18
C ASP A 55 -24.52 -2.36 12.87
N LYS A 56 -25.14 -1.31 13.42
CA LYS A 56 -26.61 -1.20 13.35
C LYS A 56 -27.17 -0.26 12.29
N ARG A 57 -26.37 0.56 11.61
CA ARG A 57 -26.86 1.58 10.67
C ARG A 57 -26.26 1.51 9.27
N LEU A 58 -25.35 0.60 9.04
CA LEU A 58 -24.78 0.46 7.71
C LEU A 58 -25.74 -0.37 6.85
N PRO A 59 -26.14 0.12 5.68
CA PRO A 59 -26.93 -0.70 4.77
C PRO A 59 -26.13 -1.99 4.52
N LYS A 60 -26.81 -3.13 4.66
CA LYS A 60 -26.25 -4.43 4.28
C LYS A 60 -26.06 -4.45 2.76
N VAL A 61 -25.07 -3.73 2.27
CA VAL A 61 -24.68 -3.86 0.87
C VAL A 61 -24.06 -5.25 0.74
N LYS A 62 -24.66 -6.09 -0.08
CA LYS A 62 -24.07 -7.37 -0.45
C LYS A 62 -22.74 -7.05 -1.14
N ILE A 63 -21.64 -7.19 -0.41
CA ILE A 63 -20.34 -7.26 -1.07
C ILE A 63 -20.38 -8.56 -1.86
N PRO A 64 -20.11 -8.55 -3.16
CA PRO A 64 -19.82 -9.81 -3.85
C PRO A 64 -18.77 -10.53 -3.00
N ALA A 65 -19.05 -11.76 -2.61
CA ALA A 65 -18.08 -12.59 -1.93
C ALA A 65 -16.79 -12.50 -2.74
N ALA A 66 -15.67 -12.18 -2.08
CA ALA A 66 -14.39 -12.14 -2.75
C ALA A 66 -14.26 -13.48 -3.49
N GLN A 67 -14.27 -13.45 -4.82
CA GLN A 67 -14.13 -14.66 -5.60
C GLN A 67 -12.83 -15.33 -5.16
N PRO A 68 -12.83 -16.65 -4.94
CA PRO A 68 -11.61 -17.37 -4.62
C PRO A 68 -10.63 -17.07 -5.75
N VAL A 69 -9.50 -16.46 -5.41
CA VAL A 69 -8.43 -16.25 -6.38
C VAL A 69 -7.84 -17.63 -6.65
N GLU A 70 -8.07 -18.18 -7.83
CA GLU A 70 -7.57 -19.51 -8.22
C GLU A 70 -6.05 -19.64 -7.99
N GLN A 71 -5.33 -18.53 -8.19
CA GLN A 71 -3.89 -18.44 -7.99
C GLN A 71 -3.47 -18.05 -6.56
N ALA A 72 -4.42 -18.02 -5.61
CA ALA A 72 -4.15 -17.55 -4.25
C ALA A 72 -2.98 -18.25 -3.57
N GLN A 73 -2.81 -19.55 -3.83
CA GLN A 73 -1.72 -20.34 -3.25
C GLN A 73 -0.34 -19.84 -3.72
N VAL A 74 -0.19 -19.63 -5.02
CA VAL A 74 1.07 -19.12 -5.61
C VAL A 74 1.35 -17.72 -5.11
N ILE A 75 0.34 -16.84 -5.15
CA ILE A 75 0.46 -15.44 -4.75
C ILE A 75 0.80 -15.30 -3.25
N ARG A 76 0.24 -16.17 -2.39
CA ARG A 76 0.54 -16.20 -0.97
C ARG A 76 2.00 -16.55 -0.68
N ASN A 77 2.64 -17.32 -1.54
CA ASN A 77 4.06 -17.64 -1.39
C ASN A 77 4.98 -16.45 -1.67
N TRP A 78 4.49 -15.38 -2.29
CA TRP A 78 5.27 -14.19 -2.63
C TRP A 78 5.42 -13.20 -1.46
N VAL A 79 4.67 -13.40 -0.39
CA VAL A 79 4.72 -12.56 0.79
C VAL A 79 5.14 -13.37 2.02
N GLN A 80 5.86 -12.70 2.91
CA GLN A 80 6.07 -13.20 4.26
C GLN A 80 4.75 -13.04 5.04
N HIS A 81 4.49 -13.95 5.98
CA HIS A 81 3.30 -13.89 6.81
C HIS A 81 1.97 -13.78 6.03
N PRO A 82 1.68 -14.72 5.09
CA PRO A 82 0.50 -14.66 4.23
C PRO A 82 -0.82 -14.61 5.01
N GLU A 83 -0.84 -15.06 6.26
CA GLU A 83 -1.99 -15.00 7.17
C GLU A 83 -2.38 -13.56 7.57
N ARG A 84 -1.45 -12.61 7.45
CA ARG A 84 -1.70 -11.19 7.73
C ARG A 84 -2.41 -10.47 6.61
N TRP A 85 -2.53 -11.11 5.43
CA TRP A 85 -3.02 -10.47 4.22
C TRP A 85 -4.31 -11.11 3.71
N VAL A 86 -5.26 -10.29 3.38
CA VAL A 86 -6.44 -10.67 2.60
C VAL A 86 -6.18 -10.31 1.15
N LEU A 87 -6.36 -11.28 0.26
CA LEU A 87 -6.28 -11.07 -1.18
C LEU A 87 -7.67 -10.74 -1.72
N ARG A 88 -7.77 -9.71 -2.53
CA ARG A 88 -9.00 -9.32 -3.22
C ARG A 88 -8.70 -9.08 -4.69
N GLN A 89 -9.49 -9.69 -5.53
CA GLN A 89 -9.46 -9.40 -6.95
C GLN A 89 -10.23 -8.11 -7.23
N GLN A 90 -9.60 -7.20 -7.94
CA GLN A 90 -10.17 -5.96 -8.45
C GLN A 90 -9.90 -5.92 -9.95
N ASP A 91 -10.90 -6.31 -10.73
CA ASP A 91 -10.76 -6.50 -12.18
C ASP A 91 -9.62 -7.51 -12.48
N ARG A 92 -8.59 -7.10 -13.19
CA ARG A 92 -7.41 -7.94 -13.49
C ARG A 92 -6.31 -7.90 -12.43
N PHE A 93 -6.45 -7.06 -11.40
CA PHE A 93 -5.45 -6.89 -10.37
C PHE A 93 -5.82 -7.68 -9.11
N ILE A 94 -4.80 -8.24 -8.46
CA ILE A 94 -4.92 -8.79 -7.11
C ILE A 94 -4.27 -7.81 -6.15
N VAL A 95 -5.05 -7.35 -5.19
CA VAL A 95 -4.64 -6.41 -4.14
C VAL A 95 -4.59 -7.14 -2.80
N ALA A 96 -3.55 -6.89 -2.03
CA ALA A 96 -3.44 -7.35 -0.66
C ALA A 96 -3.66 -6.21 0.33
N TYR A 97 -4.41 -6.46 1.38
CA TYR A 97 -4.60 -5.53 2.49
C TYR A 97 -4.58 -6.27 3.83
N PRO A 98 -4.23 -5.58 4.94
CA PRO A 98 -4.07 -6.24 6.23
C PRO A 98 -5.37 -6.87 6.72
N SER A 99 -5.31 -8.15 7.11
CA SER A 99 -6.46 -8.92 7.59
C SER A 99 -7.14 -8.30 8.80
N LYS A 100 -6.37 -7.66 9.69
CA LYS A 100 -6.90 -6.97 10.87
C LYS A 100 -7.83 -5.80 10.55
N TYR A 101 -7.75 -5.23 9.34
CA TYR A 101 -8.61 -4.13 8.90
C TYR A 101 -9.68 -4.57 7.88
N LYS A 102 -9.85 -5.88 7.71
CA LYS A 102 -10.78 -6.43 6.72
C LYS A 102 -12.18 -5.82 6.86
N ASP A 103 -12.78 -5.90 8.04
CA ASP A 103 -14.15 -5.43 8.26
C ASP A 103 -14.27 -3.91 8.08
N LEU A 104 -13.28 -3.15 8.53
CA LEU A 104 -13.23 -1.70 8.31
C LEU A 104 -13.14 -1.34 6.83
N ILE A 105 -12.25 -1.99 6.09
CA ILE A 105 -12.08 -1.77 4.65
C ILE A 105 -13.35 -2.17 3.90
N ASP A 106 -13.99 -3.26 4.28
CA ASP A 106 -15.24 -3.71 3.71
C ASP A 106 -16.37 -2.70 3.95
N ILE A 107 -16.43 -2.09 5.12
CA ILE A 107 -17.39 -1.03 5.45
C ILE A 107 -17.09 0.23 4.64
N LEU A 108 -15.85 0.69 4.63
CA LEU A 108 -15.45 1.91 3.92
C LEU A 108 -15.66 1.79 2.41
N SER A 109 -15.31 0.64 1.82
CA SER A 109 -15.49 0.39 0.39
C SER A 109 -16.96 0.39 -0.07
N LYS A 110 -17.91 0.25 0.86
CA LYS A 110 -19.34 0.37 0.56
C LYS A 110 -19.85 1.81 0.52
N GLN A 111 -19.20 2.69 1.27
CA GLN A 111 -19.67 4.06 1.47
C GLN A 111 -18.83 5.08 0.70
N PHE A 112 -17.60 4.73 0.37
CA PHE A 112 -16.64 5.63 -0.24
C PHE A 112 -15.94 4.97 -1.44
N ILE A 113 -15.51 5.79 -2.38
CA ILE A 113 -14.56 5.37 -3.42
C ILE A 113 -13.19 5.31 -2.76
N CYS A 114 -12.72 4.10 -2.44
CA CYS A 114 -11.41 3.90 -1.86
C CYS A 114 -10.35 3.87 -2.97
N ILE A 115 -9.50 4.88 -3.04
CA ILE A 115 -8.44 4.98 -4.04
C ILE A 115 -7.39 3.88 -3.84
N SER A 116 -7.05 3.60 -2.58
CA SER A 116 -6.12 2.53 -2.22
C SER A 116 -6.52 1.92 -0.87
N THR A 117 -6.66 0.62 -0.83
CA THR A 117 -6.96 -0.14 0.40
C THR A 117 -5.80 -1.01 0.84
N GLY A 118 -4.77 -1.12 0.02
CA GLY A 118 -3.60 -1.96 0.23
C GLY A 118 -2.61 -1.78 -0.91
N PHE A 119 -1.86 -2.82 -1.25
CA PHE A 119 -0.92 -2.78 -2.37
C PHE A 119 -1.25 -3.85 -3.42
N GLY A 120 -0.93 -3.54 -4.69
CA GLY A 120 -1.08 -4.49 -5.78
C GLY A 120 0.00 -5.58 -5.68
N ILE A 121 -0.44 -6.84 -5.60
CA ILE A 121 0.48 -7.98 -5.61
C ILE A 121 0.79 -8.40 -7.04
N CYS A 122 -0.24 -8.55 -7.87
CA CYS A 122 -0.07 -8.99 -9.23
C CYS A 122 -1.17 -8.48 -10.15
N GLU A 123 -0.89 -8.54 -11.45
CA GLU A 123 -1.85 -8.44 -12.54
C GLU A 123 -2.10 -9.85 -13.10
N LEU A 124 -3.35 -10.24 -13.26
CA LEU A 124 -3.70 -11.49 -13.91
C LEU A 124 -3.69 -11.31 -15.44
N ARG A 125 -2.79 -11.99 -16.12
CA ARG A 125 -2.78 -12.12 -17.60
C ARG A 125 -3.29 -13.50 -17.95
N GLY A 126 -4.61 -13.58 -18.18
CA GLY A 126 -5.29 -14.87 -18.27
C GLY A 126 -5.21 -15.60 -16.92
N LYS A 127 -4.60 -16.79 -16.91
CA LYS A 127 -4.38 -17.58 -15.68
C LYS A 127 -3.03 -17.31 -14.99
N TYR A 128 -2.18 -16.49 -15.58
CA TYR A 128 -0.83 -16.24 -15.08
C TYR A 128 -0.78 -14.98 -14.24
N PRO A 129 -0.44 -15.10 -12.94
CA PRO A 129 -0.24 -13.93 -12.07
C PRO A 129 1.13 -13.31 -12.39
N MET A 130 1.11 -12.05 -12.83
CA MET A 130 2.30 -11.25 -13.10
C MET A 130 2.58 -10.36 -11.91
N PRO A 131 3.71 -10.52 -11.20
CA PRO A 131 4.04 -9.69 -10.04
C PRO A 131 4.04 -8.21 -10.40
N GLN A 132 3.50 -7.37 -9.51
CA GLN A 132 3.57 -5.93 -9.64
C GLN A 132 4.77 -5.35 -8.90
N HIS A 133 5.32 -4.24 -9.39
CA HIS A 133 6.42 -3.53 -8.75
C HIS A 133 6.10 -3.17 -7.28
N THR A 134 4.85 -2.82 -6.98
CA THR A 134 4.40 -2.51 -5.62
C THR A 134 4.63 -3.65 -4.63
N LEU A 135 4.65 -4.90 -5.08
CA LEU A 135 4.99 -6.05 -4.25
C LEU A 135 6.44 -5.97 -3.74
N SER A 136 7.40 -5.67 -4.62
CA SER A 136 8.82 -5.57 -4.23
C SER A 136 9.12 -4.40 -3.29
N MET A 137 8.23 -3.41 -3.23
CA MET A 137 8.36 -2.26 -2.32
C MET A 137 7.80 -2.53 -0.92
N THR A 138 7.18 -3.69 -0.69
CA THR A 138 6.65 -4.03 0.63
C THR A 138 7.71 -4.67 1.52
N LYS A 139 7.59 -4.46 2.84
CA LYS A 139 8.47 -5.11 3.81
C LYS A 139 8.24 -6.61 3.92
N ASP A 140 7.06 -7.07 3.51
CA ASP A 140 6.66 -8.48 3.56
C ASP A 140 6.94 -9.21 2.22
N PHE A 141 7.72 -8.61 1.33
CA PHE A 141 8.16 -9.27 0.10
C PHE A 141 9.06 -10.46 0.41
N ARG A 142 8.75 -11.61 -0.18
CA ARG A 142 9.57 -12.83 -0.06
C ARG A 142 10.47 -12.96 -1.28
N GLN A 143 11.69 -12.52 -1.15
CA GLN A 143 12.67 -12.54 -2.24
C GLN A 143 12.96 -13.96 -2.76
N GLU A 144 12.95 -14.95 -1.88
CA GLU A 144 13.25 -16.35 -2.21
C GLU A 144 12.18 -17.01 -3.12
N ALA A 145 11.01 -16.38 -3.23
CA ALA A 145 9.96 -16.84 -4.13
C ALA A 145 10.23 -16.49 -5.60
N PHE A 146 11.25 -15.67 -5.85
CA PHE A 146 11.60 -15.16 -7.17
C PHE A 146 13.04 -15.48 -7.51
N LYS A 147 13.30 -15.70 -8.80
CA LYS A 147 14.66 -15.78 -9.30
C LYS A 147 15.25 -14.38 -9.25
N SER A 148 16.45 -14.27 -8.71
CA SER A 148 17.19 -13.01 -8.62
C SER A 148 18.50 -13.10 -9.38
N ALA A 149 18.97 -11.96 -9.88
CA ALA A 149 20.27 -11.83 -10.49
C ALA A 149 21.02 -10.66 -9.86
N GLU A 150 22.29 -10.87 -9.58
CA GLU A 150 23.21 -9.81 -9.18
C GLU A 150 23.64 -9.03 -10.42
N LEU A 151 23.46 -7.71 -10.37
CA LEU A 151 23.89 -6.81 -11.43
C LEU A 151 25.23 -6.16 -11.06
N SER A 152 26.14 -6.04 -12.01
CA SER A 152 27.26 -5.12 -11.86
C SER A 152 26.75 -3.67 -11.79
N LEU A 153 27.57 -2.74 -11.28
CA LEU A 153 27.20 -1.33 -11.23
C LEU A 153 26.82 -0.79 -12.62
N GLU A 154 27.54 -1.17 -13.64
CA GLU A 154 27.28 -0.76 -15.01
C GLU A 154 25.95 -1.28 -15.52
N GLN A 155 25.65 -2.57 -15.30
CA GLN A 155 24.35 -3.17 -15.64
C GLN A 155 23.21 -2.52 -14.87
N ALA A 156 23.40 -2.22 -13.58
CA ALA A 156 22.39 -1.55 -12.76
C ALA A 156 22.11 -0.13 -13.29
N LEU A 157 23.13 0.61 -13.71
CA LEU A 157 22.97 1.94 -14.30
C LEU A 157 22.26 1.87 -15.66
N SER A 158 22.58 0.90 -16.50
CA SER A 158 21.88 0.68 -17.77
C SER A 158 20.41 0.31 -17.53
N TYR A 159 20.13 -0.56 -16.56
CA TYR A 159 18.76 -0.90 -16.18
C TYR A 159 17.98 0.35 -15.74
N LEU A 160 18.55 1.19 -14.88
CA LEU A 160 17.91 2.44 -14.42
C LEU A 160 17.70 3.46 -15.56
N ARG A 161 18.48 3.39 -16.64
CA ARG A 161 18.29 4.17 -17.87
C ARG A 161 17.26 3.57 -18.81
N ASN A 162 16.65 2.44 -18.43
CA ASN A 162 15.74 1.68 -19.30
C ASN A 162 16.40 1.14 -20.56
N GLU A 163 17.71 0.82 -20.50
CA GLU A 163 18.47 0.18 -21.55
C GLU A 163 18.39 -1.34 -21.43
N ALA A 164 18.47 -2.05 -22.55
CA ALA A 164 18.49 -3.51 -22.53
C ALA A 164 19.77 -4.04 -21.89
N ILE A 165 19.63 -4.93 -20.91
CA ILE A 165 20.76 -5.62 -20.28
C ILE A 165 20.76 -7.11 -20.63
N THR A 166 21.94 -7.68 -20.83
CA THR A 166 22.09 -9.12 -21.04
C THR A 166 22.56 -9.78 -19.76
N LEU A 167 21.82 -10.79 -19.31
CA LEU A 167 22.13 -11.57 -18.11
C LEU A 167 22.51 -12.99 -18.52
N PRO A 168 23.77 -13.40 -18.35
CA PRO A 168 24.33 -14.63 -18.95
C PRO A 168 23.73 -15.94 -18.43
N ASN A 169 22.93 -15.95 -17.39
CA ASN A 169 22.39 -17.18 -16.80
C ASN A 169 20.90 -17.09 -16.47
N MET A 170 20.17 -16.16 -17.06
CA MET A 170 18.72 -16.08 -16.85
C MET A 170 17.96 -16.96 -17.82
N PRO A 171 17.03 -17.80 -17.35
CA PRO A 171 16.10 -18.48 -18.25
C PRO A 171 15.24 -17.46 -18.97
N THR A 172 14.88 -17.77 -20.22
CA THR A 172 14.16 -16.90 -21.17
C THR A 172 12.76 -16.44 -20.69
N GLU A 173 12.32 -16.89 -19.52
CA GLU A 173 11.01 -16.60 -18.94
C GLU A 173 11.03 -15.55 -17.83
N VAL A 174 12.05 -14.71 -17.76
CA VAL A 174 12.05 -13.60 -16.80
C VAL A 174 11.31 -12.43 -17.43
N ILE A 175 10.10 -12.24 -16.99
CA ILE A 175 9.33 -11.04 -17.28
C ILE A 175 9.74 -10.00 -16.23
N LEU A 176 10.42 -8.97 -16.69
CA LEU A 176 10.76 -7.77 -15.92
C LEU A 176 9.52 -6.89 -15.71
#